data_a98ba0ff65601d1a5a9ef59290b1c9f5
#
_entry.id   a98ba0ff65601d1a5a9ef59290b1c9f5
#
_cell.length_a   1.000
_cell.length_b   1.000
_cell.length_c   1.000
_cell.angle_alpha   90.00
_cell.angle_beta   90.00
_cell.angle_gamma   90.00
#
_symmetry.space_group_name_H-M   'P 1'
#
loop_
_entity.id
_entity.type
_entity.pdbx_description
1 polymer ?
#
loop_
_entity_poly.entity_id
_entity_poly.type
_entity_poly.pdbx_seq_one_letter_code
_entity_poly.pdbx_strand_id
1 'polypeptide(L)'
;AAEMLSIAAFEEAHHAQAFPSFGSERTGAPVAVSPLRSDAVKSLLSAHDLQIIVTDDGLQHYKLARDREIVVIDGVRRFGNGWWLPAGPMRERASRLQSVDAVIVNGGVARPGEIPMRLRPGMAVNLLTGERRDVSTFTNVVAMAGIGHPPRFFATLESCGVQPVKTVALADHQALSQADVAALVTADQTLLMTEKDAVKCRDFAAANWWYLPVDAIMADERAQRLLADLATLAQR
;
A
#
# COMPACT_ATOMS: atom_id res chain seq x y z
N ALA A 1 23.41 -16.08 2.31
CA ALA A 1 22.34 -16.03 1.30
C ALA A 1 21.24 -15.13 1.85
N ALA A 2 20.71 -14.22 1.03
CA ALA A 2 19.62 -13.37 1.47
C ALA A 2 18.33 -14.20 1.62
N GLU A 3 17.62 -14.00 2.72
CA GLU A 3 16.33 -14.63 3.00
C GLU A 3 15.21 -13.90 2.21
N MET A 4 14.22 -14.65 1.73
CA MET A 4 13.16 -14.09 0.91
C MET A 4 11.81 -14.08 1.63
N LEU A 5 11.25 -12.88 1.76
CA LEU A 5 9.93 -12.65 2.30
C LEU A 5 8.97 -12.27 1.17
N SER A 6 7.86 -13.01 1.03
CA SER A 6 6.77 -12.63 0.13
C SER A 6 5.60 -12.10 0.93
N ILE A 7 5.26 -10.83 0.70
CA ILE A 7 4.03 -10.23 1.20
C ILE A 7 3.06 -10.15 0.03
N ALA A 8 1.93 -10.83 0.15
CA ALA A 8 0.86 -10.76 -0.83
C ALA A 8 -0.34 -10.04 -0.24
N ALA A 9 -0.72 -8.93 -0.84
CA ALA A 9 -2.02 -8.33 -0.60
C ALA A 9 -3.06 -9.03 -1.48
N PHE A 10 -4.16 -9.47 -0.90
CA PHE A 10 -5.35 -9.96 -1.63
C PHE A 10 -6.16 -8.77 -2.20
N GLU A 11 -5.50 -7.70 -2.55
CA GLU A 11 -6.08 -6.59 -3.31
C GLU A 11 -5.51 -6.60 -4.72
N GLU A 12 -6.38 -6.31 -5.67
CA GLU A 12 -6.17 -6.38 -7.12
C GLU A 12 -4.77 -6.07 -7.63
N ALA A 13 -4.31 -6.96 -8.49
CA ALA A 13 -2.98 -7.10 -9.03
C ALA A 13 -2.54 -6.01 -9.99
N HIS A 14 -2.50 -4.77 -9.58
CA HIS A 14 -2.11 -3.71 -10.51
C HIS A 14 -1.12 -2.68 -9.92
N HIS A 15 -0.34 -3.05 -8.90
CA HIS A 15 0.60 -2.14 -8.23
C HIS A 15 2.00 -2.04 -8.85
N ALA A 16 2.26 -2.71 -9.97
CA ALA A 16 3.63 -2.89 -10.47
C ALA A 16 4.41 -1.60 -10.80
N GLN A 17 3.76 -0.47 -10.99
CA GLN A 17 4.44 0.78 -11.38
C GLN A 17 4.62 1.80 -10.24
N ALA A 18 3.73 1.82 -9.25
CA ALA A 18 3.80 2.80 -8.15
C ALA A 18 4.59 2.29 -6.93
N PHE A 19 4.60 0.98 -6.68
CA PHE A 19 5.28 0.39 -5.53
C PHE A 19 6.80 0.65 -5.48
N PRO A 20 7.56 0.59 -6.60
CA PRO A 20 9.00 0.82 -6.56
C PRO A 20 9.37 2.19 -6.02
N SER A 21 8.72 3.25 -6.51
CA SER A 21 8.98 4.62 -6.06
C SER A 21 8.52 4.81 -4.62
N PHE A 22 7.32 4.36 -4.28
CA PHE A 22 6.74 4.45 -2.95
C PHE A 22 7.57 3.67 -1.90
N GLY A 23 7.95 2.43 -2.19
CA GLY A 23 8.75 1.60 -1.29
C GLY A 23 10.12 2.19 -1.03
N SER A 24 10.83 2.62 -2.07
CA SER A 24 12.14 3.26 -1.96
C SER A 24 12.10 4.57 -1.17
N GLU A 25 11.13 5.42 -1.43
CA GLU A 25 10.98 6.71 -0.75
C GLU A 25 10.70 6.57 0.76
N ARG A 26 9.88 5.59 1.15
CA ARG A 26 9.57 5.39 2.57
C ARG A 26 10.66 4.70 3.36
N THR A 27 11.38 3.78 2.75
CA THR A 27 12.32 2.89 3.46
C THR A 27 13.78 3.24 3.20
N GLY A 28 14.08 3.96 2.10
CA GLY A 28 15.45 4.13 1.61
C GLY A 28 16.08 2.84 1.07
N ALA A 29 15.33 1.72 1.05
CA ALA A 29 15.83 0.44 0.58
C ALA A 29 15.90 0.40 -0.97
N PRO A 30 16.86 -0.34 -1.54
CA PRO A 30 16.93 -0.54 -2.98
C PRO A 30 15.71 -1.32 -3.48
N VAL A 31 15.16 -0.90 -4.61
CA VAL A 31 14.00 -1.54 -5.24
C VAL A 31 14.33 -1.89 -6.68
N ALA A 32 13.95 -3.08 -7.11
CA ALA A 32 14.06 -3.51 -8.50
C ALA A 32 12.72 -4.01 -9.03
N VAL A 33 12.45 -3.73 -10.30
CA VAL A 33 11.24 -4.15 -11.01
C VAL A 33 11.64 -4.96 -12.23
N SER A 34 10.99 -6.10 -12.42
CA SER A 34 11.15 -6.92 -13.61
C SER A 34 9.88 -7.72 -13.87
N PRO A 35 9.51 -7.97 -15.13
CA PRO A 35 8.47 -8.93 -15.47
C PRO A 35 8.75 -10.33 -14.92
N LEU A 36 10.04 -10.70 -14.81
CA LEU A 36 10.50 -11.92 -14.14
C LEU A 36 11.06 -11.55 -12.75
N ARG A 37 10.34 -11.89 -11.69
CA ARG A 37 10.74 -11.59 -10.30
C ARG A 37 12.15 -12.12 -9.97
N SER A 38 12.53 -13.31 -10.52
CA SER A 38 13.88 -13.86 -10.35
C SER A 38 14.98 -12.94 -10.87
N ASP A 39 14.73 -12.18 -11.93
CA ASP A 39 15.73 -11.27 -12.50
C ASP A 39 15.84 -9.99 -11.67
N ALA A 40 14.73 -9.48 -11.12
CA ALA A 40 14.77 -8.40 -10.14
C ALA A 40 15.59 -8.80 -8.90
N VAL A 41 15.37 -10.00 -8.37
CA VAL A 41 16.14 -10.55 -7.24
C VAL A 41 17.63 -10.65 -7.56
N LYS A 42 17.99 -11.21 -8.72
CA LYS A 42 19.39 -11.29 -9.15
C LYS A 42 20.06 -9.92 -9.29
N SER A 43 19.32 -8.96 -9.86
CA SER A 43 19.80 -7.57 -9.98
C SER A 43 20.09 -6.95 -8.61
N LEU A 44 19.18 -7.09 -7.65
CA LEU A 44 19.38 -6.60 -6.30
C LEU A 44 20.58 -7.26 -5.62
N LEU A 45 20.69 -8.59 -5.68
CA LEU A 45 21.79 -9.34 -5.07
C LEU A 45 23.15 -9.06 -5.72
N SER A 46 23.18 -8.67 -6.99
CA SER A 46 24.43 -8.31 -7.68
C SER A 46 24.93 -6.90 -7.32
N ALA A 47 24.01 -6.03 -6.93
CA ALA A 47 24.31 -4.61 -6.68
C ALA A 47 24.44 -4.27 -5.18
N HIS A 48 23.84 -5.08 -4.30
CA HIS A 48 23.71 -4.77 -2.88
C HIS A 48 23.96 -6.01 -2.01
N ASP A 49 24.56 -5.81 -0.84
CA ASP A 49 24.63 -6.82 0.22
C ASP A 49 23.34 -6.79 1.03
N LEU A 50 22.43 -7.72 0.76
CA LEU A 50 21.09 -7.75 1.32
C LEU A 50 20.91 -8.97 2.22
N GLN A 51 20.34 -8.77 3.39
CA GLN A 51 19.97 -9.81 4.33
C GLN A 51 18.55 -10.34 4.07
N ILE A 52 17.65 -9.46 3.61
CA ILE A 52 16.24 -9.80 3.35
C ILE A 52 15.78 -9.18 2.02
N ILE A 53 14.95 -9.91 1.28
CA ILE A 53 14.27 -9.41 0.08
C ILE A 53 12.77 -9.55 0.30
N VAL A 54 12.06 -8.43 0.18
CA VAL A 54 10.61 -8.38 0.29
C VAL A 54 10.01 -8.29 -1.12
N THR A 55 9.08 -9.19 -1.45
CA THR A 55 8.35 -9.13 -2.72
C THR A 55 6.90 -8.72 -2.48
N ASP A 56 6.42 -7.73 -3.22
CA ASP A 56 5.03 -7.35 -3.24
C ASP A 56 4.25 -8.17 -4.28
N ASP A 57 3.01 -8.55 -3.93
CA ASP A 57 2.12 -9.38 -4.75
C ASP A 57 2.81 -10.66 -5.31
N GLY A 58 3.60 -11.30 -4.44
CA GLY A 58 4.45 -12.42 -4.82
C GLY A 58 3.79 -13.81 -4.75
N LEU A 59 2.56 -13.94 -4.23
CA LEU A 59 1.97 -15.24 -3.88
C LEU A 59 1.87 -16.21 -5.06
N GLN A 60 1.54 -15.74 -6.26
CA GLN A 60 1.43 -16.54 -7.48
C GLN A 60 2.75 -16.72 -8.26
N HIS A 61 3.86 -16.16 -7.78
CA HIS A 61 5.16 -16.33 -8.42
C HIS A 61 5.86 -17.62 -7.97
N TYR A 62 5.27 -18.78 -8.24
CA TYR A 62 5.74 -20.11 -7.80
C TYR A 62 7.15 -20.50 -8.24
N LYS A 63 7.71 -19.85 -9.27
CA LYS A 63 9.08 -20.07 -9.73
C LYS A 63 10.14 -19.43 -8.81
N LEU A 64 9.72 -18.56 -7.89
CA LEU A 64 10.59 -17.90 -6.94
C LEU A 64 10.42 -18.59 -5.58
N ALA A 65 11.47 -19.25 -5.10
CA ALA A 65 11.51 -19.81 -3.76
C ALA A 65 11.44 -18.66 -2.74
N ARG A 66 10.81 -18.91 -1.61
CA ARG A 66 10.64 -17.92 -0.53
C ARG A 66 10.62 -18.62 0.82
N ASP A 67 11.14 -17.96 1.81
CA ASP A 67 11.32 -18.49 3.16
C ASP A 67 10.09 -18.22 4.01
N ARG A 68 9.36 -17.13 3.70
CA ARG A 68 8.13 -16.74 4.39
C ARG A 68 7.09 -16.19 3.41
N GLU A 69 5.83 -16.50 3.71
CA GLU A 69 4.66 -15.99 3.01
C GLU A 69 3.71 -15.31 3.98
N ILE A 70 3.47 -14.03 3.76
CA ILE A 70 2.51 -13.24 4.53
C ILE A 70 1.41 -12.78 3.60
N VAL A 71 0.16 -13.02 3.97
CA VAL A 71 -1.00 -12.58 3.21
C VAL A 71 -1.73 -11.48 3.95
N VAL A 72 -1.95 -10.35 3.27
CA VAL A 72 -2.77 -9.26 3.79
C VAL A 72 -4.15 -9.34 3.14
N ILE A 73 -5.21 -9.38 3.94
CA ILE A 73 -6.60 -9.40 3.47
C ILE A 73 -7.37 -8.19 3.96
N ASP A 74 -8.28 -7.69 3.14
CA ASP A 74 -9.26 -6.69 3.55
C ASP A 74 -10.26 -7.33 4.53
N GLY A 75 -10.30 -6.85 5.77
CA GLY A 75 -11.12 -7.44 6.81
C GLY A 75 -12.62 -7.22 6.65
N VAL A 76 -13.03 -6.26 5.80
CA VAL A 76 -14.43 -5.97 5.50
C VAL A 76 -14.91 -6.78 4.30
N ARG A 77 -14.23 -6.70 3.18
CA ARG A 77 -14.59 -7.39 1.93
C ARG A 77 -14.19 -8.86 1.93
N ARG A 78 -13.11 -9.19 2.61
CA ARG A 78 -12.51 -10.53 2.67
C ARG A 78 -12.38 -11.16 1.27
N PHE A 79 -13.12 -12.22 1.02
CA PHE A 79 -13.09 -12.99 -0.23
C PHE A 79 -14.25 -12.64 -1.18
N GLY A 80 -14.96 -11.54 -0.93
CA GLY A 80 -16.09 -11.10 -1.73
C GLY A 80 -17.17 -12.19 -1.80
N ASN A 81 -17.57 -12.56 -3.01
CA ASN A 81 -18.56 -13.62 -3.25
C ASN A 81 -17.99 -15.05 -3.15
N GLY A 82 -16.69 -15.21 -2.85
CA GLY A 82 -16.03 -16.51 -2.74
C GLY A 82 -15.68 -17.19 -4.07
N TRP A 83 -15.88 -16.50 -5.20
CA TRP A 83 -15.58 -17.04 -6.54
C TRP A 83 -14.22 -16.55 -7.04
N TRP A 84 -13.69 -17.30 -8.00
CA TRP A 84 -12.44 -16.97 -8.67
C TRP A 84 -12.65 -16.01 -9.83
N LEU A 85 -11.60 -15.33 -10.21
CA LEU A 85 -11.56 -14.56 -11.44
C LEU A 85 -12.00 -15.43 -12.64
N PRO A 86 -12.85 -14.91 -13.55
CA PRO A 86 -13.42 -13.56 -13.57
C PRO A 86 -14.76 -13.42 -12.81
N ALA A 87 -15.30 -14.51 -12.22
CA ALA A 87 -16.61 -14.51 -11.56
C ALA A 87 -16.59 -13.91 -10.14
N GLY A 88 -15.42 -13.72 -9.56
CA GLY A 88 -15.19 -13.12 -8.25
C GLY A 88 -13.78 -12.61 -8.09
N PRO A 89 -13.42 -12.10 -6.91
CA PRO A 89 -12.14 -11.38 -6.71
C PRO A 89 -10.95 -12.30 -6.44
N MET A 90 -11.17 -13.61 -6.20
CA MET A 90 -10.10 -14.49 -5.76
C MET A 90 -9.23 -14.98 -6.93
N ARG A 91 -7.90 -15.01 -6.71
CA ARG A 91 -6.94 -15.65 -7.61
C ARG A 91 -6.62 -17.08 -7.18
N GLU A 92 -6.79 -17.40 -5.91
CA GLU A 92 -6.58 -18.71 -5.29
C GLU A 92 -7.70 -19.05 -4.31
N ARG A 93 -7.79 -20.31 -3.91
CA ARG A 93 -8.76 -20.74 -2.90
C ARG A 93 -8.42 -20.15 -1.53
N ALA A 94 -9.43 -19.80 -0.73
CA ALA A 94 -9.23 -19.32 0.64
C ALA A 94 -8.47 -20.35 1.52
N SER A 95 -8.52 -21.66 1.18
CA SER A 95 -7.72 -22.69 1.86
C SER A 95 -6.21 -22.50 1.73
N ARG A 96 -5.74 -21.70 0.76
CA ARG A 96 -4.32 -21.33 0.63
C ARG A 96 -3.78 -20.64 1.88
N LEU A 97 -4.63 -19.95 2.63
CA LEU A 97 -4.25 -19.31 3.90
C LEU A 97 -3.77 -20.30 4.98
N GLN A 98 -4.09 -21.59 4.84
CA GLN A 98 -3.64 -22.61 5.78
C GLN A 98 -2.16 -22.99 5.62
N SER A 99 -1.55 -22.60 4.52
CA SER A 99 -0.15 -22.93 4.17
C SER A 99 0.78 -21.71 4.14
N VAL A 100 0.29 -20.52 4.53
CA VAL A 100 1.12 -19.33 4.68
C VAL A 100 1.57 -19.14 6.12
N ASP A 101 2.67 -18.42 6.32
CA ASP A 101 3.24 -18.21 7.67
C ASP A 101 2.41 -17.24 8.51
N ALA A 102 1.79 -16.24 7.89
CA ALA A 102 0.93 -15.30 8.59
C ALA A 102 -0.19 -14.74 7.69
N VAL A 103 -1.33 -14.46 8.31
CA VAL A 103 -2.45 -13.75 7.71
C VAL A 103 -2.69 -12.46 8.49
N ILE A 104 -2.55 -11.32 7.83
CA ILE A 104 -2.80 -9.99 8.39
C ILE A 104 -4.14 -9.49 7.86
N VAL A 105 -4.98 -8.95 8.73
CA VAL A 105 -6.31 -8.47 8.40
C VAL A 105 -6.37 -6.95 8.55
N ASN A 106 -6.51 -6.25 7.43
CA ASN A 106 -6.60 -4.80 7.41
C ASN A 106 -8.03 -4.33 7.64
N GLY A 107 -8.28 -3.79 8.82
CA GLY A 107 -9.62 -3.37 9.27
C GLY A 107 -10.56 -4.56 9.52
N GLY A 108 -11.86 -4.28 9.72
CA GLY A 108 -12.85 -5.32 10.01
C GLY A 108 -12.51 -6.15 11.25
N VAL A 109 -12.93 -7.42 11.25
CA VAL A 109 -12.74 -8.35 12.38
C VAL A 109 -11.79 -9.47 11.97
N ALA A 110 -10.66 -9.58 12.68
CA ALA A 110 -9.72 -10.70 12.54
C ALA A 110 -10.29 -11.97 13.17
N ARG A 111 -10.11 -13.10 12.51
CA ARG A 111 -10.48 -14.44 13.01
C ARG A 111 -9.37 -15.00 13.92
N PRO A 112 -9.65 -16.05 14.70
CA PRO A 112 -8.61 -16.74 15.47
C PRO A 112 -7.41 -17.12 14.59
N GLY A 113 -6.21 -16.77 15.01
CA GLY A 113 -4.98 -17.01 14.26
C GLY A 113 -4.57 -15.88 13.30
N GLU A 114 -5.46 -14.99 12.90
CA GLU A 114 -5.16 -13.84 12.04
C GLU A 114 -4.64 -12.66 12.87
N ILE A 115 -3.75 -11.85 12.30
CA ILE A 115 -3.16 -10.67 12.95
C ILE A 115 -3.96 -9.42 12.54
N PRO A 116 -4.63 -8.73 13.47
CA PRO A 116 -5.35 -7.51 13.15
C PRO A 116 -4.39 -6.37 12.84
N MET A 117 -4.69 -5.62 11.78
CA MET A 117 -3.99 -4.42 11.36
C MET A 117 -5.00 -3.30 11.13
N ARG A 118 -4.60 -2.09 11.43
CA ARG A 118 -5.34 -0.88 11.08
C ARG A 118 -4.41 0.16 10.48
N LEU A 119 -4.94 0.98 9.60
CA LEU A 119 -4.21 2.13 9.09
C LEU A 119 -4.41 3.32 10.03
N ARG A 120 -3.31 3.98 10.38
CA ARG A 120 -3.30 5.21 11.17
C ARG A 120 -2.83 6.35 10.29
N PRO A 121 -3.67 7.36 10.07
CA PRO A 121 -3.27 8.57 9.37
C PRO A 121 -2.16 9.31 10.12
N GLY A 122 -1.18 9.81 9.38
CA GLY A 122 -0.14 10.70 9.88
C GLY A 122 -0.50 12.17 9.65
N MET A 123 0.49 13.05 9.73
CA MET A 123 0.36 14.45 9.32
C MET A 123 0.31 14.51 7.79
N ALA A 124 -0.58 15.34 7.24
CA ALA A 124 -0.57 15.62 5.81
C ALA A 124 0.75 16.29 5.39
N VAL A 125 1.23 15.92 4.22
CA VAL A 125 2.51 16.40 3.68
C VAL A 125 2.27 17.16 2.39
N ASN A 126 2.82 18.37 2.30
CA ASN A 126 2.78 19.16 1.06
C ASN A 126 3.66 18.49 -0.01
N LEU A 127 3.09 18.30 -1.19
CA LEU A 127 3.75 17.55 -2.25
C LEU A 127 4.97 18.29 -2.83
N LEU A 128 4.94 19.63 -2.82
CA LEU A 128 6.01 20.47 -3.36
C LEU A 128 7.09 20.79 -2.33
N THR A 129 6.68 21.14 -1.10
CA THR A 129 7.61 21.69 -0.09
C THR A 129 8.03 20.68 0.97
N GLY A 130 7.29 19.57 1.13
CA GLY A 130 7.49 18.61 2.22
C GLY A 130 6.99 19.11 3.58
N GLU A 131 6.36 20.30 3.65
CA GLU A 131 5.74 20.81 4.87
C GLU A 131 4.76 19.77 5.45
N ARG A 132 4.76 19.63 6.77
CA ARG A 132 3.84 18.73 7.47
C ARG A 132 2.83 19.52 8.27
N ARG A 133 1.55 19.13 8.17
CA ARG A 133 0.45 19.82 8.85
C ARG A 133 -0.58 18.81 9.33
N ASP A 134 -1.21 19.11 10.48
CA ASP A 134 -2.34 18.32 10.96
C ASP A 134 -3.48 18.37 9.94
N VAL A 135 -3.96 17.19 9.52
CA VAL A 135 -4.97 17.10 8.48
C VAL A 135 -6.29 17.76 8.89
N SER A 136 -6.61 17.80 10.17
CA SER A 136 -7.83 18.45 10.71
C SER A 136 -7.88 19.96 10.51
N THR A 137 -6.73 20.59 10.22
CA THR A 137 -6.64 22.04 10.00
C THR A 137 -7.02 22.50 8.60
N PHE A 138 -7.19 21.54 7.67
CA PHE A 138 -7.54 21.90 6.29
C PHE A 138 -9.02 22.17 6.14
N THR A 139 -9.31 23.24 5.42
CA THR A 139 -10.65 23.65 4.99
C THR A 139 -10.70 23.72 3.47
N ASN A 140 -11.89 23.72 2.90
CA ASN A 140 -12.13 23.79 1.44
C ASN A 140 -11.35 22.70 0.67
N VAL A 141 -11.44 21.45 1.14
CA VAL A 141 -10.66 20.31 0.65
C VAL A 141 -11.37 19.63 -0.51
N VAL A 142 -10.65 19.42 -1.60
CA VAL A 142 -11.00 18.44 -2.64
C VAL A 142 -10.19 17.17 -2.36
N ALA A 143 -10.86 16.06 -2.14
CA ALA A 143 -10.21 14.76 -1.89
C ALA A 143 -10.15 13.92 -3.17
N MET A 144 -8.96 13.41 -3.52
CA MET A 144 -8.72 12.58 -4.69
C MET A 144 -8.12 11.24 -4.29
N ALA A 145 -8.62 10.14 -4.86
CA ALA A 145 -8.06 8.82 -4.65
C ALA A 145 -8.19 7.92 -5.89
N GLY A 146 -7.04 7.39 -6.35
CA GLY A 146 -6.90 6.40 -7.43
C GLY A 146 -6.38 5.07 -6.89
N ILE A 147 -7.08 4.52 -5.91
CA ILE A 147 -6.79 3.24 -5.25
C ILE A 147 -7.98 2.29 -5.43
N GLY A 148 -7.79 0.99 -5.21
CA GLY A 148 -8.83 -0.03 -5.41
C GLY A 148 -10.14 0.20 -4.62
N HIS A 149 -10.11 1.00 -3.52
CA HIS A 149 -11.31 1.36 -2.76
C HIS A 149 -11.28 2.83 -2.30
N PRO A 150 -11.53 3.81 -3.18
CA PRO A 150 -11.48 5.24 -2.87
C PRO A 150 -12.34 5.66 -1.67
N PRO A 151 -13.55 5.09 -1.44
CA PRO A 151 -14.38 5.47 -0.30
C PRO A 151 -13.69 5.30 1.06
N ARG A 152 -12.74 4.35 1.19
CA ARG A 152 -11.96 4.18 2.42
C ARG A 152 -11.11 5.41 2.73
N PHE A 153 -10.48 5.99 1.72
CA PHE A 153 -9.69 7.21 1.90
C PHE A 153 -10.57 8.40 2.33
N PHE A 154 -11.73 8.56 1.70
CA PHE A 154 -12.66 9.63 2.05
C PHE A 154 -13.18 9.48 3.47
N ALA A 155 -13.59 8.28 3.88
CA ALA A 155 -13.98 7.98 5.25
C ALA A 155 -12.83 8.21 6.26
N THR A 156 -11.57 7.97 5.85
CA THR A 156 -10.40 8.28 6.68
C THR A 156 -10.29 9.78 6.92
N LEU A 157 -10.46 10.62 5.89
CA LEU A 157 -10.45 12.08 6.03
C LEU A 157 -11.56 12.57 6.96
N GLU A 158 -12.77 12.04 6.80
CA GLU A 158 -13.91 12.36 7.67
C GLU A 158 -13.62 12.00 9.13
N SER A 159 -13.03 10.84 9.38
CA SER A 159 -12.61 10.41 10.72
C SER A 159 -11.54 11.30 11.35
N CYS A 160 -10.76 12.00 10.53
CA CYS A 160 -9.79 13.01 10.94
C CYS A 160 -10.40 14.41 11.09
N GLY A 161 -11.72 14.56 10.94
CA GLY A 161 -12.42 15.85 11.08
C GLY A 161 -12.44 16.69 9.80
N VAL A 162 -11.98 16.15 8.66
CA VAL A 162 -12.02 16.86 7.36
C VAL A 162 -13.28 16.47 6.60
N GLN A 163 -14.06 17.47 6.22
CA GLN A 163 -15.23 17.30 5.35
C GLN A 163 -14.88 17.81 3.94
N PRO A 164 -14.55 16.93 2.98
CA PRO A 164 -14.25 17.37 1.62
C PRO A 164 -15.46 18.03 0.96
N VAL A 165 -15.25 19.18 0.31
CA VAL A 165 -16.29 19.85 -0.50
C VAL A 165 -16.54 19.09 -1.80
N LYS A 166 -15.57 18.28 -2.23
CA LYS A 166 -15.67 17.43 -3.41
C LYS A 166 -14.80 16.19 -3.21
N THR A 167 -15.30 15.03 -3.62
CA THR A 167 -14.53 13.78 -3.68
C THR A 167 -14.38 13.34 -5.14
N VAL A 168 -13.18 12.91 -5.52
CA VAL A 168 -12.84 12.44 -6.87
C VAL A 168 -12.26 11.05 -6.77
N ALA A 169 -13.03 10.06 -7.18
CA ALA A 169 -12.55 8.70 -7.34
C ALA A 169 -11.96 8.55 -8.76
N LEU A 170 -10.71 8.19 -8.84
CA LEU A 170 -10.03 7.90 -10.10
C LEU A 170 -10.05 6.39 -10.37
N ALA A 171 -9.99 6.02 -11.63
CA ALA A 171 -9.74 4.62 -11.98
C ALA A 171 -8.35 4.20 -11.48
N ASP A 172 -8.26 2.98 -10.96
CA ASP A 172 -6.96 2.45 -10.55
C ASP A 172 -6.03 2.41 -11.78
N HIS A 173 -4.75 2.81 -11.61
CA HIS A 173 -3.72 2.97 -12.66
C HIS A 173 -3.98 4.04 -13.72
N GLN A 174 -4.93 4.93 -13.55
CA GLN A 174 -5.06 6.06 -14.43
C GLN A 174 -3.77 6.89 -14.43
N ALA A 175 -3.20 7.11 -15.59
CA ALA A 175 -2.13 8.09 -15.75
C ALA A 175 -2.68 9.49 -15.44
N LEU A 176 -1.97 10.25 -14.65
CA LEU A 176 -2.36 11.60 -14.26
C LEU A 176 -1.49 12.61 -15.00
N SER A 177 -2.09 13.55 -15.69
CA SER A 177 -1.39 14.73 -16.20
C SER A 177 -1.57 15.93 -15.25
N GLN A 178 -0.64 16.87 -15.32
CA GLN A 178 -0.77 18.12 -14.57
C GLN A 178 -2.08 18.84 -14.83
N ALA A 179 -2.52 18.87 -16.10
CA ALA A 179 -3.76 19.53 -16.50
C ALA A 179 -5.00 18.85 -15.88
N ASP A 180 -5.05 17.51 -15.88
CA ASP A 180 -6.16 16.76 -15.30
C ASP A 180 -6.29 17.03 -13.80
N VAL A 181 -5.17 16.98 -13.08
CA VAL A 181 -5.17 17.19 -11.62
C VAL A 181 -5.42 18.64 -11.25
N ALA A 182 -4.83 19.60 -11.98
CA ALA A 182 -5.06 21.03 -11.76
C ALA A 182 -6.52 21.44 -11.99
N ALA A 183 -7.21 20.80 -12.95
CA ALA A 183 -8.62 21.05 -13.22
C ALA A 183 -9.57 20.57 -12.10
N LEU A 184 -9.09 19.78 -11.14
CA LEU A 184 -9.92 19.29 -10.03
C LEU A 184 -10.16 20.36 -8.96
N VAL A 185 -9.24 21.30 -8.81
CA VAL A 185 -9.20 22.28 -7.73
C VAL A 185 -9.03 23.71 -8.25
N THR A 186 -9.54 24.66 -7.51
CA THR A 186 -9.28 26.09 -7.70
C THR A 186 -8.11 26.54 -6.82
N ALA A 187 -7.61 27.75 -7.02
CA ALA A 187 -6.45 28.27 -6.28
C ALA A 187 -6.69 28.43 -4.77
N ASP A 188 -7.93 28.59 -4.36
CA ASP A 188 -8.38 28.73 -2.97
C ASP A 188 -8.70 27.37 -2.31
N GLN A 189 -8.65 26.27 -3.06
CA GLN A 189 -8.90 24.91 -2.59
C GLN A 189 -7.61 24.15 -2.31
N THR A 190 -7.66 23.24 -1.36
CA THR A 190 -6.59 22.29 -1.09
C THR A 190 -6.92 20.95 -1.75
N LEU A 191 -6.04 20.42 -2.59
CA LEU A 191 -6.12 19.04 -3.05
C LEU A 191 -5.46 18.14 -2.01
N LEU A 192 -6.21 17.17 -1.52
CA LEU A 192 -5.71 16.14 -0.61
C LEU A 192 -5.87 14.76 -1.24
N MET A 193 -4.76 14.06 -1.41
CA MET A 193 -4.70 12.79 -2.11
C MET A 193 -4.07 11.68 -1.28
N THR A 194 -4.13 10.44 -1.78
CA THR A 194 -3.41 9.34 -1.17
C THR A 194 -1.90 9.46 -1.45
N GLU A 195 -1.07 8.84 -0.61
CA GLU A 195 0.38 8.82 -0.82
C GLU A 195 0.76 8.10 -2.13
N LYS A 196 0.00 7.07 -2.53
CA LYS A 196 0.16 6.37 -3.81
C LYS A 196 -0.07 7.29 -5.01
N ASP A 197 -1.07 8.17 -4.94
CA ASP A 197 -1.36 9.11 -6.01
C ASP A 197 -0.36 10.27 -6.03
N ALA A 198 0.13 10.68 -4.85
CA ALA A 198 1.15 11.71 -4.71
C ALA A 198 2.43 11.37 -5.49
N VAL A 199 2.88 10.12 -5.45
CA VAL A 199 4.06 9.68 -6.22
C VAL A 199 3.90 9.94 -7.72
N LYS A 200 2.69 9.77 -8.26
CA LYS A 200 2.40 10.02 -9.68
C LYS A 200 2.39 11.51 -10.05
N CYS A 201 2.23 12.38 -9.07
CA CYS A 201 2.05 13.83 -9.26
C CYS A 201 3.30 14.66 -8.90
N ARG A 202 4.38 14.05 -8.40
CA ARG A 202 5.54 14.78 -7.87
C ARG A 202 6.19 15.71 -8.87
N ASP A 203 6.39 15.25 -10.10
CA ASP A 203 7.12 15.99 -11.13
C ASP A 203 6.41 17.29 -11.56
N PHE A 204 5.12 17.43 -11.21
CA PHE A 204 4.31 18.58 -11.58
C PHE A 204 3.47 19.11 -10.40
N ALA A 205 3.96 18.91 -9.17
CA ALA A 205 3.28 19.31 -7.94
C ALA A 205 2.98 20.83 -7.87
N ALA A 206 1.82 21.16 -7.30
CA ALA A 206 1.45 22.55 -7.01
C ALA A 206 1.44 22.83 -5.49
N ALA A 207 1.54 24.10 -5.11
CA ALA A 207 1.69 24.52 -3.72
C ALA A 207 0.50 24.14 -2.81
N ASN A 208 -0.69 24.00 -3.39
CA ASN A 208 -1.92 23.62 -2.67
C ASN A 208 -2.21 22.11 -2.72
N TRP A 209 -1.25 21.27 -3.15
CA TRP A 209 -1.41 19.81 -3.22
C TRP A 209 -0.72 19.12 -2.05
N TRP A 210 -1.47 18.27 -1.39
CA TRP A 210 -1.04 17.56 -0.19
C TRP A 210 -1.41 16.08 -0.29
N TYR A 211 -0.69 15.24 0.42
CA TYR A 211 -1.07 13.84 0.58
C TYR A 211 -1.13 13.46 2.06
N LEU A 212 -1.97 12.47 2.36
CA LEU A 212 -2.11 11.91 3.71
C LEU A 212 -1.39 10.57 3.76
N PRO A 213 -0.21 10.48 4.42
CA PRO A 213 0.44 9.21 4.67
C PRO A 213 -0.34 8.40 5.70
N VAL A 214 -0.28 7.08 5.58
CA VAL A 214 -0.88 6.15 6.54
C VAL A 214 0.15 5.12 6.97
N ASP A 215 0.16 4.78 8.27
CA ASP A 215 1.00 3.73 8.84
C ASP A 215 0.17 2.52 9.21
N ALA A 216 0.70 1.33 8.93
CA ALA A 216 0.11 0.07 9.36
C ALA A 216 0.43 -0.16 10.84
N ILE A 217 -0.61 -0.24 11.67
CA ILE A 217 -0.48 -0.49 13.10
C ILE A 217 -0.99 -1.88 13.43
N MET A 218 -0.11 -2.70 13.96
CA MET A 218 -0.38 -4.05 14.44
C MET A 218 0.01 -4.12 15.91
N ALA A 219 -0.95 -3.97 16.83
CA ALA A 219 -0.71 -3.97 18.27
C ALA A 219 -0.76 -5.37 18.91
N ASP A 220 -0.95 -6.42 18.11
CA ASP A 220 -1.09 -7.79 18.56
C ASP A 220 0.28 -8.44 18.85
N GLU A 221 0.38 -9.26 19.90
CA GLU A 221 1.61 -9.99 20.22
C GLU A 221 2.09 -10.92 19.10
N ARG A 222 1.17 -11.46 18.29
CA ARG A 222 1.52 -12.29 17.13
C ARG A 222 2.26 -11.48 16.07
N ALA A 223 1.92 -10.19 15.90
CA ALA A 223 2.67 -9.30 15.03
C ALA A 223 4.09 -9.07 15.53
N GLN A 224 4.27 -8.91 16.84
CA GLN A 224 5.60 -8.76 17.44
C GLN A 224 6.44 -10.03 17.26
N ARG A 225 5.84 -11.20 17.44
CA ARG A 225 6.52 -12.49 17.18
C ARG A 225 6.90 -12.63 15.71
N LEU A 226 5.99 -12.33 14.81
CA LEU A 226 6.28 -12.36 13.37
C LEU A 226 7.46 -11.45 12.99
N LEU A 227 7.49 -10.21 13.51
CA LEU A 227 8.60 -9.29 13.27
C LEU A 227 9.92 -9.79 13.88
N ALA A 228 9.89 -10.39 15.05
CA ALA A 228 11.06 -10.99 15.68
C ALA A 228 11.60 -12.19 14.88
N ASP A 229 10.71 -13.04 14.38
CA ASP A 229 11.07 -14.16 13.51
C ASP A 229 11.71 -13.67 12.19
N LEU A 230 11.15 -12.64 11.57
CA LEU A 230 11.72 -12.04 10.37
C LEU A 230 13.09 -11.38 10.63
N ALA A 231 13.25 -10.70 11.76
CA ALA A 231 14.53 -10.13 12.16
C ALA A 231 15.59 -11.22 12.42
N THR A 232 15.19 -12.36 12.94
CA THR A 232 16.08 -13.51 13.14
C THR A 232 16.51 -14.14 11.81
N LEU A 233 15.63 -14.18 10.82
CA LEU A 233 15.97 -14.63 9.47
C LEU A 233 17.03 -13.72 8.83
N ALA A 234 16.91 -12.41 9.01
CA ALA A 234 17.86 -11.43 8.46
C ALA A 234 19.27 -11.51 9.07
N GLN A 235 19.45 -12.27 10.17
CA GLN A 235 20.75 -12.44 10.84
C GLN A 235 21.47 -13.75 10.47
N ARG A 236 20.88 -14.59 9.63
CA ARG A 236 21.45 -15.86 9.16
C ARG A 236 22.22 -15.69 7.86
#